data_f0f1e01e25b341c98f02854ede74f339
#
_entry.id   f0f1e01e25b341c98f02854ede74f339
#
_cell.length_a   1.000
_cell.length_b   1.000
_cell.length_c   1.000
_cell.angle_alpha   90.00
_cell.angle_beta   90.00
_cell.angle_gamma   90.00
#
_symmetry.space_group_name_H-M   'P 1'
#
loop_
_entity.id
_entity.type
_entity.pdbx_description
1 polymer ?
#
loop_
_entity_poly.entity_id
_entity_poly.type
_entity_poly.pdbx_seq_one_letter_code
_entity_poly.pdbx_strand_id
1 'polypeptide(L)'
;MTWAHGLGAVLLFLGSTAAGFALRRELQQRAQLLAAVIDSLQLLRSDIVGRLLPLPEALRHTAETAPEPLHAQYTALADGITDSERPFCEQWAAAIRALDMLTPDARAALLTLGAQLGKYDAQLQRQALDACIASLQSISAALQDDVRRRGKLVCGLGATLGLLAAVALL
;
A
#
# COMPACT_ATOMS: atom_id res chain seq x y z
N MET A 1 37.56 -14.89 -29.39
CA MET A 1 36.32 -14.11 -29.46
C MET A 1 35.20 -14.60 -28.54
N THR A 2 35.37 -15.71 -27.83
CA THR A 2 34.33 -16.34 -26.99
C THR A 2 34.13 -15.69 -25.59
N TRP A 3 35.16 -15.04 -25.07
CA TRP A 3 35.09 -14.42 -23.73
C TRP A 3 34.17 -13.20 -23.67
N ALA A 4 34.10 -12.42 -24.72
CA ALA A 4 33.22 -11.23 -24.77
C ALA A 4 31.73 -11.62 -24.80
N HIS A 5 31.39 -12.73 -25.48
CA HIS A 5 30.03 -13.24 -25.53
C HIS A 5 29.60 -13.82 -24.19
N GLY A 6 30.50 -14.51 -23.47
CA GLY A 6 30.25 -15.03 -22.13
C GLY A 6 30.03 -13.90 -21.09
N LEU A 7 30.85 -12.85 -21.13
CA LEU A 7 30.69 -11.66 -20.27
C LEU A 7 29.38 -10.93 -20.56
N GLY A 8 28.99 -10.78 -21.82
CA GLY A 8 27.73 -10.17 -22.22
C GLY A 8 26.50 -10.95 -21.72
N ALA A 9 26.53 -12.29 -21.80
CA ALA A 9 25.45 -13.15 -21.32
C ALA A 9 25.30 -13.08 -19.79
N VAL A 10 26.41 -13.08 -19.04
CA VAL A 10 26.41 -12.92 -17.58
C VAL A 10 25.87 -11.55 -17.16
N LEU A 11 26.27 -10.48 -17.82
CA LEU A 11 25.78 -9.13 -17.54
C LEU A 11 24.27 -8.98 -17.83
N LEU A 12 23.79 -9.55 -18.93
CA LEU A 12 22.35 -9.57 -19.25
C LEU A 12 21.55 -10.37 -18.22
N PHE A 13 22.08 -11.53 -17.78
CA PHE A 13 21.43 -12.33 -16.74
C PHE A 13 21.37 -11.61 -15.39
N LEU A 14 22.47 -11.01 -14.96
CA LEU A 14 22.52 -10.23 -13.72
C LEU A 14 21.62 -8.99 -13.79
N GLY A 15 21.61 -8.28 -14.91
CA GLY A 15 20.76 -7.10 -15.13
C GLY A 15 19.26 -7.43 -15.11
N SER A 16 18.85 -8.50 -15.78
CA SER A 16 17.46 -8.94 -15.80
C SER A 16 16.98 -9.45 -14.43
N THR A 17 17.86 -10.14 -13.70
CA THR A 17 17.57 -10.61 -12.35
C THR A 17 17.44 -9.44 -11.37
N ALA A 18 18.33 -8.45 -11.43
CA ALA A 18 18.26 -7.26 -10.58
C ALA A 18 16.99 -6.43 -10.84
N ALA A 19 16.61 -6.25 -12.13
CA ALA A 19 15.37 -5.56 -12.49
C ALA A 19 14.12 -6.29 -11.97
N GLY A 20 14.09 -7.64 -12.07
CA GLY A 20 13.01 -8.47 -11.52
C GLY A 20 12.90 -8.36 -9.99
N PHE A 21 14.03 -8.28 -9.28
CA PHE A 21 14.07 -8.09 -7.83
C PHE A 21 13.57 -6.71 -7.41
N ALA A 22 13.96 -5.67 -8.12
CA ALA A 22 13.53 -4.29 -7.86
C ALA A 22 12.00 -4.15 -8.00
N LEU A 23 11.44 -4.66 -9.10
CA LEU A 23 10.00 -4.64 -9.34
C LEU A 23 9.21 -5.42 -8.28
N ARG A 24 9.72 -6.59 -7.88
CA ARG A 24 9.10 -7.40 -6.81
C ARG A 24 9.11 -6.67 -5.47
N ARG A 25 10.22 -5.99 -5.14
CA ARG A 25 10.35 -5.22 -3.90
C ARG A 25 9.35 -4.06 -3.87
N GLU A 26 9.18 -3.34 -4.97
CA GLU A 26 8.20 -2.26 -5.08
C GLU A 26 6.76 -2.76 -4.89
N LEU A 27 6.39 -3.85 -5.56
CA LEU A 27 5.06 -4.44 -5.38
C LEU A 27 4.81 -4.93 -3.95
N GLN A 28 5.83 -5.50 -3.30
CA GLN A 28 5.73 -5.91 -1.90
C GLN A 28 5.56 -4.71 -0.96
N GLN A 29 6.27 -3.62 -1.18
CA GLN A 29 6.13 -2.39 -0.39
C GLN A 29 4.73 -1.78 -0.54
N ARG A 30 4.18 -1.76 -1.76
CA ARG A 30 2.80 -1.32 -2.01
C ARG A 30 1.78 -2.20 -1.28
N ALA A 31 1.95 -3.51 -1.32
CA ALA A 31 1.06 -4.44 -0.63
C ALA A 31 1.15 -4.30 0.90
N GLN A 32 2.36 -4.09 1.44
CA GLN A 32 2.57 -3.86 2.87
C GLN A 32 1.94 -2.54 3.33
N LEU A 33 2.13 -1.46 2.58
CA LEU A 33 1.50 -0.18 2.90
C LEU A 33 -0.03 -0.30 2.88
N LEU A 34 -0.60 -0.97 1.87
CA LEU A 34 -2.04 -1.16 1.78
C LEU A 34 -2.59 -2.00 2.95
N ALA A 35 -1.87 -3.06 3.35
CA ALA A 35 -2.21 -3.84 4.52
C ALA A 35 -2.18 -2.98 5.80
N ALA A 36 -1.14 -2.19 6.01
CA ALA A 36 -1.04 -1.29 7.15
C ALA A 36 -2.16 -0.23 7.17
N VAL A 37 -2.58 0.28 6.02
CA VAL A 37 -3.75 1.18 5.91
C VAL A 37 -5.02 0.47 6.32
N ILE A 38 -5.25 -0.76 5.87
CA ILE A 38 -6.43 -1.56 6.23
C ILE A 38 -6.48 -1.78 7.75
N ASP A 39 -5.36 -2.20 8.34
CA ASP A 39 -5.25 -2.45 9.78
C ASP A 39 -5.51 -1.16 10.59
N SER A 40 -4.96 -0.04 10.14
CA SER A 40 -5.18 1.28 10.74
C SER A 40 -6.66 1.70 10.68
N LEU A 41 -7.33 1.48 9.56
CA LEU A 41 -8.76 1.79 9.41
C LEU A 41 -9.65 0.87 10.26
N GLN A 42 -9.26 -0.39 10.44
CA GLN A 42 -9.98 -1.31 11.33
C GLN A 42 -9.86 -0.86 12.80
N LEU A 43 -8.67 -0.41 13.21
CA LEU A 43 -8.46 0.15 14.55
C LEU A 43 -9.27 1.44 14.72
N LEU A 44 -9.18 2.36 13.78
CA LEU A 44 -9.94 3.62 13.77
C LEU A 44 -11.45 3.36 13.86
N ARG A 45 -11.95 2.37 13.12
CA ARG A 45 -13.35 1.93 13.20
C ARG A 45 -13.70 1.39 14.59
N SER A 46 -12.84 0.56 15.15
CA SER A 46 -13.06 0.00 16.50
C SER A 46 -13.12 1.10 17.55
N ASP A 47 -12.29 2.12 17.43
CA ASP A 47 -12.24 3.23 18.38
C ASP A 47 -13.45 4.16 18.26
N ILE A 48 -13.82 4.53 17.03
CA ILE A 48 -14.98 5.42 16.80
C ILE A 48 -16.29 4.71 17.13
N VAL A 49 -16.47 3.47 16.64
CA VAL A 49 -17.76 2.78 16.72
C VAL A 49 -17.89 1.96 18.01
N GLY A 50 -16.81 1.30 18.44
CA GLY A 50 -16.82 0.42 19.59
C GLY A 50 -16.59 1.16 20.92
N ARG A 51 -15.62 2.07 20.92
CA ARG A 51 -15.23 2.84 22.12
C ARG A 51 -15.86 4.22 22.19
N LEU A 52 -16.51 4.68 21.10
CA LEU A 52 -17.10 6.01 20.97
C LEU A 52 -16.08 7.14 21.21
N LEU A 53 -14.82 6.91 20.84
CA LEU A 53 -13.78 7.91 20.96
C LEU A 53 -14.01 9.04 19.96
N PRO A 54 -13.75 10.29 20.34
CA PRO A 54 -13.70 11.41 19.41
C PRO A 54 -12.66 11.17 18.32
N LEU A 55 -12.94 11.66 17.11
CA LEU A 55 -12.07 11.44 15.94
C LEU A 55 -10.59 11.83 16.18
N PRO A 56 -10.25 12.96 16.84
CA PRO A 56 -8.85 13.29 17.12
C PRO A 56 -8.14 12.26 18.01
N GLU A 57 -8.82 11.75 19.03
CA GLU A 57 -8.27 10.75 19.94
C GLU A 57 -8.13 9.40 19.26
N ALA A 58 -9.11 8.99 18.47
CA ALA A 58 -9.05 7.77 17.67
C ALA A 58 -7.88 7.81 16.66
N LEU A 59 -7.63 8.96 16.02
CA LEU A 59 -6.49 9.15 15.12
C LEU A 59 -5.14 9.07 15.86
N ARG A 60 -5.02 9.66 17.06
CA ARG A 60 -3.80 9.56 17.88
C ARG A 60 -3.51 8.12 18.26
N HIS A 61 -4.52 7.40 18.75
CA HIS A 61 -4.37 5.99 19.09
C HIS A 61 -4.01 5.13 17.88
N THR A 62 -4.60 5.42 16.72
CA THR A 62 -4.24 4.75 15.47
C THR A 62 -2.80 5.08 15.06
N ALA A 63 -2.35 6.33 15.24
CA ALA A 63 -0.98 6.73 14.94
C ALA A 63 0.06 5.95 15.77
N GLU A 64 -0.20 5.71 17.06
CA GLU A 64 0.72 5.00 17.96
C GLU A 64 1.07 3.59 17.49
N THR A 65 0.16 2.95 16.78
CA THR A 65 0.32 1.56 16.28
C THR A 65 0.70 1.50 14.81
N ALA A 66 0.51 2.57 14.07
CA ALA A 66 0.75 2.62 12.64
C ALA A 66 2.26 2.71 12.32
N PRO A 67 2.75 1.94 11.32
CA PRO A 67 4.12 2.10 10.84
C PRO A 67 4.28 3.38 10.02
N GLU A 68 5.53 3.83 9.85
CA GLU A 68 5.83 4.89 8.89
C GLU A 68 5.52 4.45 7.45
N PRO A 69 4.99 5.32 6.59
CA PRO A 69 4.74 6.76 6.79
C PRO A 69 3.37 7.09 7.41
N LEU A 70 2.55 6.11 7.78
CA LEU A 70 1.18 6.33 8.29
C LEU A 70 1.17 7.00 9.66
N HIS A 71 2.13 6.67 10.54
CA HIS A 71 2.29 7.30 11.84
C HIS A 71 2.31 8.83 11.74
N ALA A 72 3.22 9.35 10.90
CA ALA A 72 3.35 10.81 10.70
C ALA A 72 2.05 11.43 10.14
N GLN A 73 1.36 10.75 9.21
CA GLN A 73 0.14 11.27 8.61
C GLN A 73 -1.03 11.30 9.61
N TYR A 74 -1.23 10.25 10.40
CA TYR A 74 -2.29 10.22 11.40
C TYR A 74 -2.04 11.19 12.56
N THR A 75 -0.80 11.37 12.98
CA THR A 75 -0.43 12.37 13.98
C THR A 75 -0.74 13.78 13.48
N ALA A 76 -0.30 14.11 12.26
CA ALA A 76 -0.58 15.41 11.65
C ALA A 76 -2.09 15.66 11.48
N LEU A 77 -2.87 14.65 11.15
CA LEU A 77 -4.33 14.74 11.06
C LEU A 77 -4.98 15.00 12.41
N ALA A 78 -4.53 14.28 13.45
CA ALA A 78 -5.09 14.44 14.79
C ALA A 78 -4.83 15.85 15.36
N ASP A 79 -3.63 16.38 15.16
CA ASP A 79 -3.25 17.73 15.58
C ASP A 79 -3.96 18.80 14.73
N GLY A 80 -4.06 18.56 13.43
CA GLY A 80 -4.73 19.47 12.51
C GLY A 80 -6.22 19.68 12.78
N ILE A 81 -6.93 18.69 13.34
CA ILE A 81 -8.34 18.85 13.76
C ILE A 81 -8.46 19.87 14.91
N THR A 82 -7.46 19.90 15.78
CA THR A 82 -7.46 20.74 16.98
C THR A 82 -6.97 22.17 16.67
N ASP A 83 -5.96 22.29 15.81
CA ASP A 83 -5.19 23.53 15.65
C ASP A 83 -5.44 24.26 14.32
N SER A 84 -6.16 23.64 13.38
CA SER A 84 -6.33 24.19 12.03
C SER A 84 -7.77 24.58 11.71
N GLU A 85 -7.96 25.74 11.06
CA GLU A 85 -9.25 26.15 10.50
C GLU A 85 -9.64 25.39 9.21
N ARG A 86 -8.76 24.52 8.69
CA ARG A 86 -9.02 23.76 7.47
C ARG A 86 -10.00 22.63 7.71
N PRO A 87 -10.96 22.40 6.79
CA PRO A 87 -11.87 21.26 6.89
C PRO A 87 -11.10 19.94 6.94
N PHE A 88 -11.55 19.01 7.77
CA PHE A 88 -10.91 17.69 7.91
C PHE A 88 -10.73 16.95 6.57
N CYS A 89 -11.71 17.05 5.69
CA CYS A 89 -11.65 16.39 4.38
C CYS A 89 -10.46 16.86 3.51
N GLU A 90 -10.06 18.13 3.63
CA GLU A 90 -8.90 18.66 2.91
C GLU A 90 -7.59 18.18 3.52
N GLN A 91 -7.50 18.15 4.84
CA GLN A 91 -6.34 17.63 5.57
C GLN A 91 -6.16 16.14 5.28
N TRP A 92 -7.24 15.35 5.33
CA TRP A 92 -7.26 13.95 4.96
C TRP A 92 -6.81 13.73 3.52
N ALA A 93 -7.34 14.52 2.58
CA ALA A 93 -6.95 14.42 1.17
C ALA A 93 -5.45 14.73 0.96
N ALA A 94 -4.90 15.69 1.69
CA ALA A 94 -3.48 16.00 1.65
C ALA A 94 -2.62 14.83 2.17
N ALA A 95 -3.01 14.24 3.32
CA ALA A 95 -2.34 13.09 3.90
C ALA A 95 -2.34 11.88 2.95
N ILE A 96 -3.49 11.57 2.33
CA ILE A 96 -3.61 10.46 1.37
C ILE A 96 -2.79 10.69 0.09
N ARG A 97 -2.71 11.94 -0.39
CA ARG A 97 -1.87 12.28 -1.56
C ARG A 97 -0.38 12.16 -1.27
N ALA A 98 0.05 12.36 -0.04
CA ALA A 98 1.44 12.19 0.37
C ALA A 98 1.89 10.71 0.41
N LEU A 99 0.96 9.76 0.33
CA LEU A 99 1.27 8.33 0.26
C LEU A 99 1.46 7.89 -1.20
N ASP A 100 2.66 8.07 -1.74
CA ASP A 100 2.96 7.84 -3.17
C ASP A 100 2.78 6.38 -3.62
N MET A 101 2.95 5.42 -2.70
CA MET A 101 2.88 3.99 -3.01
C MET A 101 1.46 3.41 -3.09
N LEU A 102 0.43 4.21 -2.78
CA LEU A 102 -0.96 3.77 -2.92
C LEU A 102 -1.37 3.63 -4.38
N THR A 103 -2.10 2.55 -4.68
CA THR A 103 -2.73 2.38 -6.00
C THR A 103 -3.79 3.46 -6.23
N PRO A 104 -4.06 3.85 -7.49
CA PRO A 104 -5.10 4.84 -7.81
C PRO A 104 -6.47 4.49 -7.20
N ASP A 105 -6.85 3.21 -7.26
CA ASP A 105 -8.14 2.72 -6.74
C ASP A 105 -8.19 2.81 -5.21
N ALA A 106 -7.13 2.42 -4.51
CA ALA A 106 -7.05 2.56 -3.05
C ALA A 106 -7.08 4.03 -2.63
N ARG A 107 -6.38 4.90 -3.36
CA ARG A 107 -6.41 6.34 -3.12
C ARG A 107 -7.80 6.92 -3.31
N ALA A 108 -8.52 6.54 -4.35
CA ALA A 108 -9.89 6.99 -4.61
C ALA A 108 -10.84 6.56 -3.48
N ALA A 109 -10.77 5.30 -3.02
CA ALA A 109 -11.55 4.81 -1.90
C ALA A 109 -11.30 5.60 -0.61
N LEU A 110 -10.03 5.88 -0.29
CA LEU A 110 -9.64 6.66 0.88
C LEU A 110 -10.08 8.13 0.80
N LEU A 111 -10.02 8.75 -0.37
CA LEU A 111 -10.51 10.12 -0.57
C LEU A 111 -12.03 10.20 -0.38
N THR A 112 -12.77 9.20 -0.85
CA THR A 112 -14.22 9.10 -0.64
C THR A 112 -14.56 8.96 0.84
N LEU A 113 -13.78 8.16 1.58
CA LEU A 113 -13.94 8.02 3.03
C LEU A 113 -13.76 9.36 3.75
N GLY A 114 -12.72 10.14 3.42
CA GLY A 114 -12.44 11.43 4.05
C GLY A 114 -13.56 12.46 3.92
N ALA A 115 -14.35 12.38 2.85
CA ALA A 115 -15.53 13.23 2.67
C ALA A 115 -16.70 12.88 3.60
N GLN A 116 -16.67 11.69 4.22
CA GLN A 116 -17.73 11.18 5.11
C GLN A 116 -17.28 11.16 6.58
N LEU A 117 -15.98 11.05 6.85
CA LEU A 117 -15.42 11.17 8.20
C LEU A 117 -15.63 12.59 8.74
N GLY A 118 -15.94 12.68 10.03
CA GLY A 118 -16.18 13.97 10.70
C GLY A 118 -17.60 14.53 10.54
N LYS A 119 -18.50 13.86 9.82
CA LYS A 119 -19.93 14.19 9.84
C LYS A 119 -20.58 13.62 11.09
N TYR A 120 -21.61 14.29 11.59
CA TYR A 120 -22.25 14.00 12.89
C TYR A 120 -22.99 12.67 12.97
N ASP A 121 -23.21 11.94 11.87
CA ASP A 121 -23.92 10.67 11.87
C ASP A 121 -22.95 9.49 12.04
N ALA A 122 -22.90 8.92 13.25
CA ALA A 122 -22.06 7.78 13.59
C ALA A 122 -22.38 6.52 12.75
N GLN A 123 -23.63 6.35 12.34
CA GLN A 123 -24.03 5.21 11.55
C GLN A 123 -23.54 5.31 10.10
N LEU A 124 -23.59 6.50 9.51
CA LEU A 124 -23.02 6.77 8.21
C LEU A 124 -21.48 6.66 8.22
N GLN A 125 -20.83 7.14 9.28
CA GLN A 125 -19.39 6.97 9.44
C GLN A 125 -18.97 5.50 9.50
N ARG A 126 -19.74 4.69 10.25
CA ARG A 126 -19.51 3.25 10.33
C ARG A 126 -19.65 2.60 8.94
N GLN A 127 -20.73 2.88 8.23
CA GLN A 127 -20.95 2.33 6.89
C GLN A 127 -19.86 2.73 5.90
N ALA A 128 -19.40 3.98 5.97
CA ALA A 128 -18.32 4.48 5.14
C ALA A 128 -16.98 3.76 5.41
N LEU A 129 -16.66 3.56 6.69
CA LEU A 129 -15.47 2.81 7.10
C LEU A 129 -15.56 1.34 6.64
N ASP A 130 -16.70 0.68 6.86
CA ASP A 130 -16.92 -0.71 6.45
C ASP A 130 -16.79 -0.87 4.94
N ALA A 131 -17.40 0.01 4.15
CA ALA A 131 -17.32 0.00 2.69
C ALA A 131 -15.91 0.26 2.18
N CYS A 132 -15.20 1.22 2.77
CA CYS A 132 -13.81 1.52 2.42
C CYS A 132 -12.90 0.33 2.72
N ILE A 133 -12.98 -0.25 3.92
CA ILE A 133 -12.19 -1.42 4.33
C ILE A 133 -12.44 -2.59 3.37
N ALA A 134 -13.70 -2.90 3.05
CA ALA A 134 -14.04 -3.97 2.11
C ALA A 134 -13.47 -3.72 0.71
N SER A 135 -13.53 -2.49 0.22
CA SER A 135 -12.93 -2.10 -1.06
C SER A 135 -11.41 -2.27 -1.05
N LEU A 136 -10.72 -1.79 -0.01
CA LEU A 136 -9.27 -1.93 0.13
C LEU A 136 -8.84 -3.40 0.27
N GLN A 137 -9.61 -4.23 0.95
CA GLN A 137 -9.35 -5.67 1.05
C GLN A 137 -9.42 -6.35 -0.32
N SER A 138 -10.40 -6.00 -1.15
CA SER A 138 -10.51 -6.53 -2.51
C SER A 138 -9.32 -6.12 -3.39
N ILE A 139 -8.88 -4.86 -3.30
CA ILE A 139 -7.70 -4.35 -3.99
C ILE A 139 -6.42 -5.06 -3.49
N SER A 140 -6.31 -5.30 -2.18
CA SER A 140 -5.18 -6.01 -1.60
C SER A 140 -5.11 -7.46 -2.09
N ALA A 141 -6.23 -8.16 -2.18
CA ALA A 141 -6.29 -9.51 -2.72
C ALA A 141 -5.83 -9.56 -4.19
N ALA A 142 -6.30 -8.63 -5.03
CA ALA A 142 -5.88 -8.52 -6.42
C ALA A 142 -4.37 -8.26 -6.56
N LEU A 143 -3.82 -7.36 -5.74
CA LEU A 143 -2.38 -7.07 -5.69
C LEU A 143 -1.56 -8.31 -5.29
N GLN A 144 -2.00 -9.06 -4.29
CA GLN A 144 -1.31 -10.29 -3.85
C GLN A 144 -1.31 -11.36 -4.94
N ASP A 145 -2.41 -11.51 -5.67
CA ASP A 145 -2.50 -12.44 -6.79
C ASP A 145 -1.56 -12.04 -7.93
N ASP A 146 -1.43 -10.76 -8.24
CA ASP A 146 -0.50 -10.24 -9.23
C ASP A 146 0.97 -10.50 -8.83
N VAL A 147 1.33 -10.28 -7.56
CA VAL A 147 2.65 -10.58 -7.02
C VAL A 147 2.97 -12.06 -7.16
N ARG A 148 2.01 -12.93 -6.84
CA ARG A 148 2.18 -14.40 -6.95
C ARG A 148 2.32 -14.86 -8.39
N ARG A 149 1.50 -14.33 -9.31
CA ARG A 149 1.55 -14.67 -10.76
C ARG A 149 2.86 -14.25 -11.40
N ARG A 150 3.30 -13.01 -11.16
CA ARG A 150 4.57 -12.48 -11.68
C ARG A 150 5.79 -13.20 -11.11
N GLY A 151 5.77 -13.57 -9.83
CA GLY A 151 6.83 -14.38 -9.20
C GLY A 151 7.02 -15.74 -9.86
N LYS A 152 5.93 -16.44 -10.21
CA LYS A 152 5.98 -17.72 -10.92
C LYS A 152 6.50 -17.59 -12.35
N LEU A 153 6.14 -16.53 -13.06
CA LEU A 153 6.61 -16.26 -14.43
C LEU A 153 8.11 -15.96 -14.48
N VAL A 154 8.61 -15.14 -13.54
CA VAL A 154 10.05 -14.79 -13.47
C VAL A 154 10.89 -16.02 -13.13
N CYS A 155 10.46 -16.88 -12.21
CA CYS A 155 11.16 -18.15 -11.92
C CYS A 155 11.10 -19.12 -13.10
N GLY A 156 9.96 -19.23 -13.79
CA GLY A 156 9.82 -20.12 -14.95
C GLY A 156 10.69 -19.70 -16.13
N LEU A 157 10.66 -18.41 -16.50
CA LEU A 157 11.47 -17.86 -17.59
C LEU A 157 12.98 -17.88 -17.29
N GLY A 158 13.37 -17.61 -16.02
CA GLY A 158 14.76 -17.68 -15.59
C GLY A 158 15.35 -19.09 -15.71
N ALA A 159 14.57 -20.12 -15.31
CA ALA A 159 14.99 -21.51 -15.41
C ALA A 159 15.13 -21.99 -16.87
N THR A 160 14.18 -21.64 -17.74
CA THR A 160 14.24 -22.04 -19.17
C THR A 160 15.33 -21.31 -19.93
N LEU A 161 15.54 -20.03 -19.70
CA LEU A 161 16.64 -19.27 -20.31
C LEU A 161 18.01 -19.73 -19.81
N GLY A 162 18.13 -20.08 -18.53
CA GLY A 162 19.36 -20.67 -17.96
C GLY A 162 19.68 -22.02 -18.56
N LEU A 163 18.68 -22.87 -18.81
CA LEU A 163 18.85 -24.19 -19.42
C LEU A 163 19.23 -24.08 -20.92
N LEU A 164 18.59 -23.14 -21.64
CA LEU A 164 18.93 -22.87 -23.04
C LEU A 164 20.36 -22.29 -23.19
N ALA A 165 20.76 -21.41 -22.29
CA ALA A 165 22.13 -20.88 -22.28
C ALA A 165 23.17 -21.96 -21.96
N ALA A 166 22.87 -22.89 -21.04
CA ALA A 166 23.74 -24.02 -20.72
C ALA A 166 23.89 -24.99 -21.90
N VAL A 167 22.80 -25.25 -22.61
CA VAL A 167 22.82 -26.16 -23.81
C VAL A 167 23.53 -25.46 -24.99
N ALA A 168 23.43 -24.16 -25.14
CA ALA A 168 24.13 -23.42 -26.22
C ALA A 168 25.64 -23.27 -25.99
N LEU A 169 26.12 -23.50 -24.76
CA LEU A 169 27.53 -23.43 -24.37
C LEU A 169 28.22 -24.83 -24.37
N LEU A 170 27.46 -25.89 -24.48
CA LEU A 170 27.96 -27.27 -24.59
C LEU A 170 28.19 -27.68 -26.02
#